data_05dacb3de8e434a5a1fdfe36166b166d
#
_entry.id   05dacb3de8e434a5a1fdfe36166b166d
#
_cell.length_a   1.000
_cell.length_b   1.000
_cell.length_c   1.000
_cell.angle_alpha   90.00
_cell.angle_beta   90.00
_cell.angle_gamma   90.00
#
_symmetry.space_group_name_H-M   'P 1'
#
loop_
_entity.id
_entity.type
_entity.pdbx_description
1 polymer ?
#
loop_
_entity_poly.entity_id
_entity_poly.type
_entity_poly.pdbx_seq_one_letter_code
_entity_poly.pdbx_strand_id
1 'polypeptide(L)'
;EKYDVVILDPPAFTKSRSSVKNAVKGYREINLRGLKLVKDGGFLATCSCSHFMEYELFTKTIGQAARSAHKRLRQVEYRTQASDHPILWASDESYYLKFYIFQVCDEK
;
A
#
# COMPACT_ATOMS: atom_id res chain seq x y z
N GLU A 1 2.04 -17.34 -13.59
CA GLU A 1 2.86 -16.33 -14.26
C GLU A 1 3.20 -15.21 -13.32
N LYS A 2 4.45 -14.73 -13.38
CA LYS A 2 4.91 -13.66 -12.48
C LYS A 2 5.45 -12.48 -13.28
N TYR A 3 5.44 -11.31 -12.67
CA TYR A 3 5.79 -10.05 -13.33
C TYR A 3 6.97 -9.37 -12.65
N ASP A 4 7.74 -8.61 -13.41
CA ASP A 4 8.84 -7.81 -12.87
C ASP A 4 8.33 -6.63 -12.03
N VAL A 5 7.19 -6.08 -12.41
CA VAL A 5 6.58 -4.93 -11.73
C VAL A 5 5.08 -5.16 -11.62
N VAL A 6 4.53 -4.95 -10.44
CA VAL A 6 3.09 -4.97 -10.20
C VAL A 6 2.71 -3.63 -9.57
N ILE A 7 1.69 -2.99 -10.12
CA ILE A 7 1.19 -1.72 -9.62
C ILE A 7 -0.23 -1.93 -9.11
N LEU A 8 -0.45 -1.56 -7.86
CA LEU A 8 -1.76 -1.65 -7.22
C LEU A 8 -2.29 -0.25 -6.94
N ASP A 9 -3.38 0.10 -7.60
CA ASP A 9 -4.05 1.39 -7.42
C ASP A 9 -5.53 1.13 -7.14
N PRO A 10 -5.84 0.56 -5.96
CA PRO A 10 -7.22 0.20 -5.64
C PRO A 10 -8.07 1.42 -5.36
N PRO A 11 -9.39 1.31 -5.50
CA PRO A 11 -10.28 2.37 -5.07
C PRO A 11 -10.19 2.55 -3.56
N ALA A 12 -10.69 3.68 -3.06
CA ALA A 12 -10.77 3.89 -1.62
C ALA A 12 -11.74 2.87 -1.03
N PHE A 13 -11.23 1.97 -0.21
CA PHE A 13 -12.06 0.94 0.43
C PHE A 13 -12.84 1.48 1.62
N THR A 14 -12.42 2.62 2.17
CA THR A 14 -13.14 3.21 3.29
C THR A 14 -13.52 4.65 2.97
N LYS A 15 -14.79 4.97 3.25
CA LYS A 15 -15.33 6.32 3.11
C LYS A 15 -15.74 6.89 4.46
N SER A 16 -15.53 6.14 5.53
CA SER A 16 -15.85 6.54 6.89
C SER A 16 -15.00 5.77 7.88
N ARG A 17 -14.91 6.29 9.10
CA ARG A 17 -14.18 5.61 10.17
C ARG A 17 -14.79 4.26 10.54
N SER A 18 -16.10 4.13 10.41
CA SER A 18 -16.80 2.90 10.79
C SER A 18 -16.50 1.73 9.85
N SER A 19 -15.99 1.99 8.65
CA SER A 19 -15.67 0.94 7.68
C SER A 19 -14.18 0.63 7.59
N VAL A 20 -13.36 1.16 8.50
CA VAL A 20 -11.89 0.97 8.46
C VAL A 20 -11.49 -0.49 8.55
N LYS A 21 -12.15 -1.28 9.40
CA LYS A 21 -11.82 -2.70 9.54
C LYS A 21 -11.99 -3.46 8.22
N ASN A 22 -13.07 -3.17 7.50
CA ASN A 22 -13.32 -3.78 6.20
C ASN A 22 -12.31 -3.32 5.15
N ALA A 23 -11.91 -2.04 5.24
CA ALA A 23 -10.90 -1.49 4.35
C ALA A 23 -9.54 -2.16 4.57
N VAL A 24 -9.13 -2.37 5.82
CA VAL A 24 -7.88 -3.07 6.14
C VAL A 24 -7.86 -4.45 5.51
N LYS A 25 -8.97 -5.18 5.62
CA LYS A 25 -9.10 -6.50 5.01
C LYS A 25 -8.96 -6.43 3.49
N GLY A 26 -9.59 -5.44 2.86
CA GLY A 26 -9.53 -5.25 1.41
C GLY A 26 -8.12 -4.92 0.94
N TYR A 27 -7.44 -3.98 1.61
CA TYR A 27 -6.07 -3.62 1.26
C TYR A 27 -5.10 -4.78 1.49
N ARG A 28 -5.28 -5.54 2.57
CA ARG A 28 -4.44 -6.69 2.85
C ARG A 28 -4.58 -7.74 1.76
N GLU A 29 -5.80 -8.03 1.36
CA GLU A 29 -6.09 -9.04 0.34
C GLU A 29 -5.49 -8.66 -1.02
N ILE A 30 -5.67 -7.41 -1.42
CA ILE A 30 -5.19 -6.94 -2.72
C ILE A 30 -3.65 -6.91 -2.75
N ASN A 31 -3.02 -6.49 -1.65
CA ASN A 31 -1.56 -6.48 -1.55
C ASN A 31 -1.00 -7.91 -1.50
N LEU A 32 -1.68 -8.81 -0.82
CA LEU A 32 -1.29 -10.22 -0.80
C LEU A 32 -1.28 -10.80 -2.20
N ARG A 33 -2.32 -10.57 -2.97
CA ARG A 33 -2.41 -11.05 -4.35
C ARG A 33 -1.34 -10.41 -5.23
N GLY A 34 -1.12 -9.10 -5.08
CA GLY A 34 -0.08 -8.40 -5.82
C GLY A 34 1.30 -8.96 -5.54
N LEU A 35 1.60 -9.21 -4.27
CA LEU A 35 2.90 -9.76 -3.86
C LEU A 35 3.16 -11.15 -4.45
N LYS A 36 2.12 -11.96 -4.58
CA LYS A 36 2.25 -13.28 -5.18
C LYS A 36 2.55 -13.23 -6.68
N LEU A 37 2.25 -12.11 -7.32
CA LEU A 37 2.49 -11.93 -8.76
C LEU A 37 3.85 -11.34 -9.08
N VAL A 38 4.58 -10.84 -8.10
CA VAL A 38 5.89 -10.23 -8.32
C VAL A 38 6.97 -11.32 -8.33
N LYS A 39 7.86 -11.27 -9.31
CA LYS A 39 9.03 -12.14 -9.34
C LYS A 39 9.95 -11.83 -8.18
N ASP A 40 10.73 -12.82 -7.75
CA ASP A 40 11.79 -12.59 -6.78
C ASP A 40 12.73 -11.50 -7.31
N GLY A 41 12.93 -10.45 -6.53
CA GLY A 41 13.72 -9.30 -6.94
C GLY A 41 12.95 -8.24 -7.75
N GLY A 42 11.68 -8.48 -8.04
CA GLY A 42 10.84 -7.50 -8.73
C GLY A 42 10.33 -6.41 -7.82
N PHE A 43 9.39 -5.61 -8.32
CA PHE A 43 8.92 -4.42 -7.61
C PHE A 43 7.40 -4.41 -7.47
N LEU A 44 6.94 -3.94 -6.32
CA LEU A 44 5.53 -3.67 -6.06
C LEU A 44 5.37 -2.18 -5.78
N ALA A 45 4.50 -1.53 -6.54
CA ALA A 45 4.06 -0.17 -6.25
C ALA A 45 2.62 -0.27 -5.74
N THR A 46 2.38 0.25 -4.54
CA THR A 46 1.06 0.16 -3.91
C THR A 46 0.70 1.45 -3.23
N CYS A 47 -0.58 1.80 -3.24
CA CYS A 47 -1.01 3.06 -2.67
C CYS A 47 -2.37 2.96 -1.98
N SER A 48 -2.64 3.96 -1.16
CA SER A 48 -3.95 4.20 -0.56
C SER A 48 -4.26 5.69 -0.71
N CYS A 49 -5.45 6.00 -1.18
CA CYS A 49 -5.93 7.38 -1.34
C CYS A 49 -6.96 7.75 -0.27
N SER A 50 -7.08 6.98 0.79
CA SER A 50 -8.05 7.24 1.86
C SER A 50 -7.37 7.86 3.06
N HIS A 51 -7.86 9.02 3.52
CA HIS A 51 -7.33 9.63 4.74
C HIS A 51 -7.75 8.90 6.01
N PHE A 52 -8.72 7.98 5.92
CA PHE A 52 -9.08 7.11 7.05
C PHE A 52 -8.11 5.93 7.20
N MET A 53 -7.31 5.65 6.18
CA MET A 53 -6.25 4.64 6.23
C MET A 53 -4.95 5.34 6.60
N GLU A 54 -4.70 5.50 7.89
CA GLU A 54 -3.52 6.19 8.38
C GLU A 54 -2.23 5.47 7.96
N TYR A 55 -1.12 6.22 7.93
CA TYR A 55 0.18 5.71 7.52
C TYR A 55 0.57 4.43 8.25
N GLU A 56 0.49 4.44 9.57
CA GLU A 56 0.90 3.27 10.37
C GLU A 56 0.02 2.06 10.09
N LEU A 57 -1.28 2.28 9.93
CA LEU A 57 -2.22 1.21 9.63
C LEU A 57 -1.96 0.62 8.25
N PHE A 58 -1.71 1.48 7.26
CA PHE A 58 -1.41 1.05 5.89
C PHE A 58 -0.11 0.24 5.86
N THR A 59 0.93 0.74 6.52
CA THR A 59 2.23 0.07 6.60
C THR A 59 2.10 -1.30 7.28
N LYS A 60 1.36 -1.36 8.38
CA LYS A 60 1.11 -2.62 9.08
C LYS A 60 0.35 -3.62 8.21
N THR A 61 -0.63 -3.13 7.47
CA THR A 61 -1.45 -3.95 6.58
C THR A 61 -0.59 -4.58 5.48
N ILE A 62 0.29 -3.78 4.86
CA ILE A 62 1.23 -4.27 3.85
C ILE A 62 2.18 -5.30 4.45
N GLY A 63 2.69 -5.05 5.66
CA GLY A 63 3.56 -5.99 6.36
C GLY A 63 2.89 -7.32 6.63
N GLN A 64 1.61 -7.31 7.00
CA GLN A 64 0.84 -8.54 7.20
C GLN A 64 0.67 -9.30 5.89
N ALA A 65 0.39 -8.59 4.79
CA ALA A 65 0.28 -9.21 3.48
C ALA A 65 1.59 -9.87 3.05
N ALA A 66 2.72 -9.21 3.30
CA ALA A 66 4.04 -9.74 2.96
C ALA A 66 4.32 -11.03 3.74
N ARG A 67 4.03 -11.04 5.03
CA ARG A 67 4.21 -12.25 5.84
C ARG A 67 3.34 -13.41 5.34
N SER A 68 2.09 -13.13 4.99
CA SER A 68 1.18 -14.14 4.46
C SER A 68 1.62 -14.66 3.10
N ALA A 69 2.27 -13.83 2.29
CA ALA A 69 2.78 -14.24 0.98
C ALA A 69 4.18 -14.84 1.04
N HIS A 70 4.78 -14.88 2.21
CA HIS A 70 6.17 -15.35 2.41
C HIS A 70 7.16 -14.52 1.59
N LYS A 71 7.00 -13.20 1.64
CA LYS A 71 7.86 -12.26 0.95
C LYS A 71 8.55 -11.34 1.92
N ARG A 72 9.74 -10.87 1.54
CA ARG A 72 10.45 -9.81 2.25
C ARG A 72 10.41 -8.55 1.39
N LEU A 73 10.16 -7.42 2.02
CA LEU A 73 10.03 -6.14 1.35
C LEU A 73 11.20 -5.24 1.72
N ARG A 74 11.80 -4.62 0.69
CA ARG A 74 12.77 -3.56 0.86
C ARG A 74 12.12 -2.28 0.35
N GLN A 75 11.93 -1.31 1.22
CA GLN A 75 11.33 -0.04 0.83
C GLN A 75 12.32 0.72 -0.05
N VAL A 76 11.88 1.02 -1.26
CA VAL A 76 12.66 1.82 -2.22
C VAL A 76 12.25 3.28 -2.12
N GLU A 77 10.95 3.53 -1.99
CA GLU A 77 10.44 4.88 -1.92
C GLU A 77 9.10 4.94 -1.19
N TYR A 78 8.86 6.06 -0.52
CA TYR A 78 7.57 6.39 0.04
C TYR A 78 7.26 7.83 -0.31
N ARG A 79 6.05 8.07 -0.81
CA ARG A 79 5.60 9.40 -1.16
C ARG A 79 4.18 9.66 -0.66
N THR A 80 3.91 10.93 -0.39
CA THR A 80 2.56 11.41 -0.10
C THR A 80 1.97 12.02 -1.38
N GLN A 81 1.33 13.17 -1.33
CA GLN A 81 0.75 13.75 -2.53
C GLN A 81 1.80 14.30 -3.48
N ALA A 82 1.45 14.30 -4.77
CA ALA A 82 2.25 14.97 -5.77
C ALA A 82 2.27 16.48 -5.52
N SER A 83 3.28 17.18 -6.05
CA SER A 83 3.45 18.60 -5.82
C SER A 83 2.30 19.48 -6.35
N ASP A 84 1.53 18.97 -7.30
CA ASP A 84 0.34 19.66 -7.81
C ASP A 84 -0.88 19.48 -6.89
N HIS A 85 -0.74 18.71 -5.82
CA HIS A 85 -1.74 18.58 -4.76
C HIS A 85 -1.15 19.15 -3.47
N PRO A 86 -1.17 20.49 -3.32
CA PRO A 86 -0.52 21.10 -2.16
C PRO A 86 -1.15 20.64 -0.84
N ILE A 87 -0.31 20.48 0.16
CA ILE A 87 -0.74 20.10 1.49
C ILE A 87 -1.13 21.36 2.25
N LEU A 88 -2.36 21.38 2.77
CA LEU A 88 -2.85 22.49 3.55
C LEU A 88 -2.44 22.34 5.01
N TRP A 89 -1.93 23.43 5.60
CA TRP A 89 -1.38 23.41 6.94
C TRP A 89 -2.37 22.97 8.01
N ALA A 90 -3.62 23.31 7.87
CA ALA A 90 -4.63 23.10 8.90
C ALA A 90 -5.58 21.96 8.59
N SER A 91 -5.28 21.10 7.61
CA SER A 91 -6.20 20.07 7.19
C SER A 91 -5.51 18.73 7.06
N ASP A 92 -5.95 17.74 7.85
CA ASP A 92 -5.50 16.36 7.76
C ASP A 92 -5.93 15.71 6.44
N GLU A 93 -6.97 16.22 5.81
CA GLU A 93 -7.46 15.71 4.54
C GLU A 93 -6.44 15.87 3.42
N SER A 94 -5.49 16.80 3.56
CA SER A 94 -4.41 17.00 2.60
C SER A 94 -3.40 15.85 2.60
N TYR A 95 -3.40 15.02 3.62
CA TYR A 95 -2.45 13.91 3.79
C TYR A 95 -3.09 12.56 3.50
N TYR A 96 -3.90 12.48 2.45
CA TYR A 96 -4.63 11.24 2.18
C TYR A 96 -3.87 10.24 1.32
N LEU A 97 -2.95 10.69 0.47
CA LEU A 97 -2.22 9.80 -0.43
C LEU A 97 -1.01 9.17 0.27
N LYS A 98 -0.94 7.86 0.19
CA LYS A 98 0.20 7.07 0.67
C LYS A 98 0.63 6.17 -0.47
N PHE A 99 1.88 6.27 -0.87
CA PHE A 99 2.41 5.55 -2.02
C PHE A 99 3.76 4.94 -1.67
N TYR A 100 3.87 3.64 -1.87
CA TYR A 100 5.11 2.90 -1.63
C TYR A 100 5.60 2.21 -2.88
N ILE A 101 6.91 2.16 -3.02
CA ILE A 101 7.56 1.24 -3.95
C ILE A 101 8.45 0.33 -3.12
N PHE A 102 8.25 -0.98 -3.28
CA PHE A 102 9.04 -2.00 -2.60
C PHE A 102 9.74 -2.88 -3.61
N GLN A 103 10.98 -3.27 -3.30
CA GLN A 103 11.58 -4.42 -3.94
C GLN A 103 11.11 -5.66 -3.18
N VAL A 104 10.66 -6.67 -3.89
CA VAL A 104 10.05 -7.86 -3.30
C VAL A 104 10.99 -9.04 -3.51
N CYS A 105 11.34 -9.69 -2.42
CA CYS A 105 12.21 -10.87 -2.46
C CYS A 105 11.50 -12.05 -1.82
N ASP A 106 11.70 -13.23 -2.37
CA ASP A 106 11.14 -14.44 -1.76
C ASP A 106 11.85 -14.69 -0.43
N GLU A 107 11.07 -15.11 0.55
CA GLU A 107 11.58 -15.51 1.85
C GLU A 107 12.27 -16.85 1.71
N LYS A 108 13.46 -16.94 2.28
CA LYS A 108 14.25 -18.17 2.20
C LYS A 108 14.16 -18.99 3.45
#